data_c5eb075cb17188ff17b85bad8f95fdaa
#
_entry.id   c5eb075cb17188ff17b85bad8f95fdaa
#
_cell.length_a   1.000
_cell.length_b   1.000
_cell.length_c   1.000
_cell.angle_alpha   90.00
_cell.angle_beta   90.00
_cell.angle_gamma   90.00
#
_symmetry.space_group_name_H-M   'P 1'
#
loop_
_entity.id
_entity.type
_entity.pdbx_description
1 polymer ?
#
loop_
_entity_poly.entity_id
_entity_poly.type
_entity_poly.pdbx_seq_one_letter_code
_entity_poly.pdbx_strand_id
1 'polypeptide(L)'
;MLYMIPTFIGVILITFVLFNIVGGSPAAMTLGKNASPLALEEFDEQRGFNKPLIAGWWTGTRALPETDFREGAGAWRAVTGAEWVNSVPGTGVLRIAPGSPCLLPIMFPLHTGTTYRVVFTGRMPSGGVLQWQVGDRHEKSPTVESYVASENWIRRVFPLPSEANGKVGALRLAVTGGPLELRTITLERRMPHAYDSQLVHYFRQLARLDLGESVATNQKVGAMLRRGILPSLMLTVPVFFGGLVISVSLALVCAYLRNRWPDRLLVLGAVALMSVNYLVWIIFGQFFLAYRLRWFPIWGFESWTYLLLPVVIGIISGLGGDLRFYRTIMLDEFNKDYVRTAFAKGLGPVGVLFKHVLPNAMIPIVTNTVVALPFLYTGSLLLESFFGIPGLGGLSVNAINSADVDVVRGVVLVGAILYMAASLVSDLCYALVDPRVKLR
;
A
#
# COMPACT_ATOMS: atom_id res chain seq x y z
N MET A 1 -11.22 -19.01 -14.09
CA MET A 1 -12.15 -18.45 -13.10
C MET A 1 -11.88 -18.92 -11.65
N LEU A 2 -11.66 -20.22 -11.41
CA LEU A 2 -11.45 -20.73 -10.03
C LEU A 2 -10.25 -20.11 -9.31
N TYR A 3 -9.17 -19.76 -10.03
CA TYR A 3 -7.96 -19.14 -9.48
C TYR A 3 -8.12 -17.67 -9.07
N MET A 4 -9.17 -16.98 -9.49
CA MET A 4 -9.38 -15.56 -9.17
C MET A 4 -9.78 -15.36 -7.70
N ILE A 5 -10.55 -16.30 -7.13
CA ILE A 5 -10.96 -16.22 -5.72
C ILE A 5 -9.73 -16.26 -4.79
N PRO A 6 -8.82 -17.26 -4.88
CA PRO A 6 -7.62 -17.27 -4.05
C PRO A 6 -6.70 -16.08 -4.30
N THR A 7 -6.59 -15.59 -5.55
CA THR A 7 -5.83 -14.37 -5.85
C THR A 7 -6.41 -13.16 -5.15
N PHE A 8 -7.73 -12.98 -5.19
CA PHE A 8 -8.40 -11.85 -4.52
C PHE A 8 -8.23 -11.90 -3.01
N ILE A 9 -8.42 -13.08 -2.42
CA ILE A 9 -8.18 -13.29 -0.97
C ILE A 9 -6.71 -12.99 -0.65
N GLY A 10 -5.77 -13.44 -1.48
CA GLY A 10 -4.35 -13.17 -1.33
C GLY A 10 -4.03 -11.67 -1.33
N VAL A 11 -4.60 -10.92 -2.28
CA VAL A 11 -4.42 -9.45 -2.34
C VAL A 11 -4.97 -8.77 -1.08
N ILE A 12 -6.17 -9.16 -0.64
CA ILE A 12 -6.79 -8.62 0.59
C ILE A 12 -5.89 -8.90 1.80
N LEU A 13 -5.40 -10.13 1.95
CA LEU A 13 -4.52 -10.49 3.08
C LEU A 13 -3.18 -9.78 3.03
N ILE A 14 -2.54 -9.69 1.87
CA ILE A 14 -1.28 -8.96 1.71
C ILE A 14 -1.48 -7.48 2.03
N THR A 15 -2.55 -6.88 1.53
CA THR A 15 -2.89 -5.47 1.81
C THR A 15 -3.13 -5.27 3.31
N PHE A 16 -3.86 -6.17 3.97
CA PHE A 16 -4.06 -6.13 5.41
C PHE A 16 -2.73 -6.20 6.18
N VAL A 17 -1.86 -7.17 5.85
CA VAL A 17 -0.54 -7.32 6.51
C VAL A 17 0.32 -6.08 6.31
N LEU A 18 0.38 -5.57 5.06
CA LEU A 18 1.22 -4.41 4.73
C LEU A 18 0.82 -3.17 5.55
N PHE A 19 -0.45 -2.88 5.64
CA PHE A 19 -0.93 -1.64 6.28
C PHE A 19 -1.20 -1.75 7.78
N ASN A 20 -1.41 -2.96 8.32
CA ASN A 20 -1.68 -3.13 9.74
C ASN A 20 -0.48 -3.63 10.54
N ILE A 21 0.50 -4.29 9.89
CA ILE A 21 1.66 -4.86 10.57
C ILE A 21 2.93 -4.10 10.22
N VAL A 22 3.20 -3.93 8.91
CA VAL A 22 4.46 -3.34 8.44
C VAL A 22 4.44 -1.82 8.52
N GLY A 23 3.29 -1.18 8.33
CA GLY A 23 3.14 0.27 8.28
C GLY A 23 3.35 1.01 9.62
N GLY A 24 3.50 0.29 10.75
CA GLY A 24 3.61 0.91 12.08
C GLY A 24 2.26 1.46 12.59
N SER A 25 2.29 2.58 13.33
CA SER A 25 1.07 3.20 13.85
C SER A 25 0.44 4.17 12.83
N PRO A 26 -0.69 3.84 12.20
CA PRO A 26 -1.37 4.73 11.26
C PRO A 26 -1.79 6.06 11.91
N ALA A 27 -2.20 6.03 13.18
CA ALA A 27 -2.52 7.23 13.95
C ALA A 27 -1.33 8.20 14.05
N ALA A 28 -0.14 7.69 14.39
CA ALA A 28 1.06 8.52 14.53
C ALA A 28 1.55 9.06 13.16
N MET A 29 1.36 8.32 12.09
CA MET A 29 1.68 8.78 10.73
C MET A 29 0.76 9.91 10.30
N THR A 30 -0.51 9.83 10.65
CA THR A 30 -1.56 10.76 10.22
C THR A 30 -1.62 12.01 11.07
N LEU A 31 -1.65 11.85 12.41
CA LEU A 31 -1.78 12.96 13.35
C LEU A 31 -0.43 13.61 13.69
N GLY A 32 0.67 13.00 13.28
CA GLY A 32 2.04 13.44 13.55
C GLY A 32 2.57 12.93 14.89
N LYS A 33 3.90 13.03 15.03
CA LYS A 33 4.63 12.51 16.22
C LYS A 33 4.31 13.23 17.52
N ASN A 34 3.75 14.43 17.46
CA ASN A 34 3.42 15.27 18.62
C ASN A 34 1.95 15.19 19.03
N ALA A 35 1.15 14.31 18.42
CA ALA A 35 -0.25 14.14 18.80
C ALA A 35 -0.38 13.61 20.22
N SER A 36 -1.42 14.07 20.94
CA SER A 36 -1.66 13.59 22.31
C SER A 36 -2.01 12.10 22.31
N PRO A 37 -1.63 11.33 23.36
CA PRO A 37 -1.98 9.92 23.47
C PRO A 37 -3.48 9.66 23.38
N LEU A 38 -4.32 10.56 23.87
CA LEU A 38 -5.77 10.50 23.76
C LEU A 38 -6.23 10.62 22.31
N ALA A 39 -5.74 11.61 21.56
CA ALA A 39 -6.11 11.79 20.16
C ALA A 39 -5.69 10.58 19.30
N LEU A 40 -4.53 9.99 19.61
CA LEU A 40 -4.08 8.77 18.95
C LEU A 40 -4.97 7.58 19.28
N GLU A 41 -5.42 7.42 20.53
CA GLU A 41 -6.34 6.35 20.96
C GLU A 41 -7.72 6.51 20.29
N GLU A 42 -8.27 7.73 20.27
CA GLU A 42 -9.56 8.03 19.62
C GLU A 42 -9.51 7.73 18.12
N PHE A 43 -8.42 8.09 17.46
CA PHE A 43 -8.20 7.76 16.06
C PHE A 43 -8.16 6.24 15.82
N ASP A 44 -7.38 5.53 16.65
CA ASP A 44 -7.27 4.07 16.56
C ASP A 44 -8.63 3.38 16.85
N GLU A 45 -9.44 3.94 17.76
CA GLU A 45 -10.76 3.41 18.10
C GLU A 45 -11.76 3.60 16.97
N GLN A 46 -11.84 4.80 16.39
CA GLN A 46 -12.72 5.09 15.25
C GLN A 46 -12.44 4.19 14.05
N ARG A 47 -11.17 3.85 13.83
CA ARG A 47 -10.73 3.06 12.69
C ARG A 47 -10.47 1.58 13.01
N GLY A 48 -10.64 1.19 14.27
CA GLY A 48 -10.48 -0.20 14.73
C GLY A 48 -9.04 -0.69 14.81
N PHE A 49 -8.04 0.20 14.76
CA PHE A 49 -6.62 -0.16 14.91
C PHE A 49 -6.23 -0.57 16.32
N ASN A 50 -7.02 -0.19 17.32
CA ASN A 50 -6.83 -0.56 18.70
C ASN A 50 -7.35 -1.96 19.05
N LYS A 51 -7.79 -2.75 18.06
CA LYS A 51 -8.24 -4.13 18.20
C LYS A 51 -7.10 -5.13 18.01
N PRO A 52 -7.24 -6.38 18.52
CA PRO A 52 -6.29 -7.46 18.21
C PRO A 52 -6.19 -7.68 16.70
N LEU A 53 -5.01 -8.03 16.18
CA LEU A 53 -4.79 -8.19 14.73
C LEU A 53 -5.73 -9.21 14.07
N ILE A 54 -5.78 -10.44 14.61
CA ILE A 54 -6.56 -11.55 14.03
C ILE A 54 -7.68 -11.97 14.97
N ALA A 55 -7.35 -12.29 16.21
CA ALA A 55 -8.28 -12.68 17.26
C ALA A 55 -7.63 -12.47 18.63
N GLY A 56 -8.44 -12.14 19.64
CA GLY A 56 -7.92 -11.98 21.00
C GLY A 56 -8.93 -11.35 21.93
N TRP A 57 -8.79 -11.64 23.22
CA TRP A 57 -9.60 -11.04 24.27
C TRP A 57 -9.02 -9.77 24.84
N TRP A 58 -7.75 -9.45 24.52
CA TRP A 58 -7.01 -8.35 25.10
C TRP A 58 -6.24 -7.59 24.05
N THR A 59 -6.20 -6.29 24.19
CA THR A 59 -5.42 -5.38 23.31
C THR A 59 -4.77 -4.28 24.14
N GLY A 60 -3.61 -3.82 23.72
CA GLY A 60 -2.91 -2.69 24.34
C GLY A 60 -3.70 -1.39 24.21
N THR A 61 -3.52 -0.47 25.15
CA THR A 61 -4.08 0.89 25.12
C THR A 61 -2.98 1.92 25.31
N ARG A 62 -3.13 3.07 24.67
CA ARG A 62 -2.17 4.19 24.76
C ARG A 62 -2.26 4.98 26.07
N ALA A 63 -3.22 4.64 26.93
CA ALA A 63 -3.29 5.23 28.28
C ALA A 63 -2.03 4.95 29.11
N LEU A 64 -1.42 3.78 28.90
CA LEU A 64 -0.08 3.42 29.33
C LEU A 64 0.59 2.76 28.12
N PRO A 65 1.41 3.49 27.34
CA PRO A 65 1.98 2.95 26.13
C PRO A 65 2.87 1.75 26.44
N GLU A 66 2.79 0.74 25.59
CA GLU A 66 3.69 -0.40 25.64
C GLU A 66 5.12 0.11 25.51
N THR A 67 5.95 -0.26 26.49
CA THR A 67 7.35 0.15 26.51
C THR A 67 8.23 -1.08 26.58
N ASP A 68 9.10 -1.23 25.58
CA ASP A 68 10.21 -2.18 25.61
C ASP A 68 11.47 -1.43 26.04
N PHE A 69 11.87 -1.65 27.27
CA PHE A 69 13.03 -0.97 27.85
C PHE A 69 14.37 -1.35 27.21
N ARG A 70 14.40 -2.38 26.35
CA ARG A 70 15.59 -2.73 25.54
C ARG A 70 15.93 -1.63 24.53
N GLU A 71 14.91 -0.95 24.01
CA GLU A 71 15.06 0.11 23.01
C GLU A 71 15.22 1.49 23.64
N GLY A 72 14.75 1.66 24.88
CA GLY A 72 14.86 2.93 25.60
C GLY A 72 13.88 3.08 26.76
N ALA A 73 14.10 4.08 27.58
CA ALA A 73 13.23 4.38 28.72
C ALA A 73 11.90 5.06 28.33
N GLY A 74 11.80 5.62 27.12
CA GLY A 74 10.60 6.35 26.70
C GLY A 74 10.16 7.41 27.72
N ALA A 75 8.85 7.47 28.00
CA ALA A 75 8.23 8.35 28.97
C ALA A 75 8.67 8.06 30.42
N TRP A 76 9.30 6.92 30.71
CA TRP A 76 9.74 6.49 32.01
C TRP A 76 11.04 7.18 32.48
N ARG A 77 11.72 7.89 31.60
CA ARG A 77 12.96 8.61 31.92
C ARG A 77 12.79 9.68 32.99
N ALA A 78 11.60 10.26 33.07
CA ALA A 78 11.28 11.33 34.03
C ALA A 78 10.56 10.82 35.31
N VAL A 79 10.43 9.51 35.47
CA VAL A 79 9.67 8.92 36.59
C VAL A 79 10.57 8.77 37.81
N THR A 80 10.16 9.38 38.91
CA THR A 80 10.88 9.31 40.19
C THR A 80 10.89 7.88 40.74
N GLY A 81 12.03 7.42 41.23
CA GLY A 81 12.18 6.08 41.83
C GLY A 81 12.48 4.97 40.83
N ALA A 82 12.65 5.29 39.56
CA ALA A 82 13.07 4.35 38.54
C ALA A 82 14.31 4.86 37.80
N GLU A 83 15.20 3.93 37.44
CA GLU A 83 16.44 4.22 36.71
C GLU A 83 16.50 3.29 35.48
N TRP A 84 16.71 3.86 34.32
CA TRP A 84 16.95 3.07 33.12
C TRP A 84 18.42 2.68 33.02
N VAL A 85 18.68 1.38 33.06
CA VAL A 85 20.02 0.81 33.01
C VAL A 85 20.21 0.11 31.68
N ASN A 86 21.20 0.56 30.90
CA ASN A 86 21.55 -0.06 29.61
C ASN A 86 23.07 -0.30 29.56
N SER A 87 23.48 -1.46 29.99
CA SER A 87 24.90 -1.87 30.01
C SER A 87 25.41 -2.31 28.64
N VAL A 88 24.53 -2.84 27.80
CA VAL A 88 24.84 -3.33 26.43
C VAL A 88 23.66 -2.95 25.53
N PRO A 89 23.88 -2.44 24.29
CA PRO A 89 22.81 -2.15 23.37
C PRO A 89 21.84 -3.33 23.21
N GLY A 90 20.53 -3.08 23.34
CA GLY A 90 19.49 -4.11 23.29
C GLY A 90 19.24 -4.92 24.57
N THR A 91 19.90 -4.59 25.68
CA THR A 91 19.68 -5.23 27.00
C THR A 91 19.15 -4.28 28.05
N GLY A 92 18.68 -3.09 27.65
CA GLY A 92 18.14 -2.09 28.56
C GLY A 92 17.02 -2.62 29.44
N VAL A 93 17.00 -2.21 30.70
CA VAL A 93 15.99 -2.54 31.69
C VAL A 93 15.64 -1.32 32.50
N LEU A 94 14.39 -1.20 32.95
CA LEU A 94 13.99 -0.22 33.94
C LEU A 94 14.16 -0.85 35.32
N ARG A 95 15.06 -0.30 36.14
CA ARG A 95 15.31 -0.73 37.52
C ARG A 95 14.55 0.17 38.49
N ILE A 96 13.69 -0.42 39.31
CA ILE A 96 12.99 0.25 40.40
C ILE A 96 13.70 -0.12 41.71
N ALA A 97 14.23 0.88 42.38
CA ALA A 97 14.96 0.69 43.63
C ALA A 97 14.00 0.35 44.79
N PRO A 98 14.44 -0.49 45.77
CA PRO A 98 13.64 -0.77 46.94
C PRO A 98 13.44 0.46 47.80
N GLY A 99 12.23 0.63 48.35
CA GLY A 99 11.87 1.74 49.22
C GLY A 99 11.43 3.04 48.55
N SER A 100 11.62 3.17 47.24
CA SER A 100 11.16 4.35 46.48
C SER A 100 9.94 4.02 45.63
N PRO A 101 8.78 4.67 45.86
CA PRO A 101 7.61 4.44 45.00
C PRO A 101 7.84 5.07 43.63
N CYS A 102 7.60 4.27 42.58
CA CYS A 102 7.59 4.68 41.19
C CYS A 102 6.14 5.04 40.80
N LEU A 103 5.90 6.26 40.33
CA LEU A 103 4.58 6.75 39.91
C LEU A 103 4.56 6.99 38.42
N LEU A 104 3.80 6.18 37.69
CA LEU A 104 3.57 6.41 36.28
C LEU A 104 2.16 6.97 36.06
N PRO A 105 2.02 8.16 35.47
CA PRO A 105 0.71 8.73 35.21
C PRO A 105 0.00 7.93 34.08
N ILE A 106 -1.29 7.64 34.28
CA ILE A 106 -2.18 7.19 33.22
C ILE A 106 -2.56 8.44 32.44
N MET A 107 -2.27 8.45 31.14
CA MET A 107 -2.31 9.63 30.28
C MET A 107 -3.71 10.23 30.06
N PHE A 108 -4.76 9.39 30.17
CA PHE A 108 -6.16 9.80 30.03
C PHE A 108 -7.10 8.86 30.78
N PRO A 109 -8.37 9.27 31.08
CA PRO A 109 -9.31 8.45 31.81
C PRO A 109 -9.62 7.13 31.09
N LEU A 110 -9.68 6.04 31.86
CA LEU A 110 -10.06 4.73 31.35
C LEU A 110 -11.57 4.65 31.13
N HIS A 111 -12.00 3.97 30.05
CA HIS A 111 -13.44 3.82 29.75
C HIS A 111 -14.20 3.06 30.83
N THR A 112 -15.33 3.61 31.26
CA THR A 112 -16.24 2.95 32.20
C THR A 112 -16.85 1.70 31.58
N GLY A 113 -17.01 0.63 32.36
CA GLY A 113 -17.56 -0.64 31.89
C GLY A 113 -16.61 -1.57 31.16
N THR A 114 -15.36 -1.16 30.97
CA THR A 114 -14.32 -1.99 30.34
C THR A 114 -13.38 -2.57 31.41
N THR A 115 -12.96 -3.82 31.25
CA THR A 115 -11.97 -4.45 32.13
C THR A 115 -10.56 -4.20 31.61
N TYR A 116 -9.67 -3.76 32.49
CA TYR A 116 -8.26 -3.51 32.17
C TYR A 116 -7.35 -4.43 32.98
N ARG A 117 -6.14 -4.66 32.47
CA ARG A 117 -5.06 -5.34 33.17
C ARG A 117 -3.70 -4.75 32.82
N VAL A 118 -2.80 -4.68 33.77
CA VAL A 118 -1.39 -4.35 33.53
C VAL A 118 -0.63 -5.65 33.30
N VAL A 119 0.14 -5.68 32.24
CA VAL A 119 1.03 -6.81 31.92
C VAL A 119 2.45 -6.31 31.90
N PHE A 120 3.34 -6.96 32.63
CA PHE A 120 4.75 -6.66 32.57
C PHE A 120 5.62 -7.93 32.57
N THR A 121 6.80 -7.80 32.00
CA THR A 121 7.84 -8.81 32.10
C THR A 121 8.97 -8.28 32.96
N GLY A 122 9.17 -8.90 34.10
CA GLY A 122 10.15 -8.44 35.09
C GLY A 122 10.83 -9.57 35.81
N ARG A 123 11.91 -9.23 36.55
CA ARG A 123 12.62 -10.16 37.44
C ARG A 123 13.06 -9.42 38.72
N MET A 124 13.22 -10.17 39.79
CA MET A 124 13.77 -9.69 41.07
C MET A 124 14.92 -10.63 41.47
N PRO A 125 16.18 -10.31 41.12
CA PRO A 125 17.33 -11.20 41.39
C PRO A 125 17.50 -11.53 42.85
N SER A 126 17.25 -10.55 43.74
CA SER A 126 17.40 -10.70 45.20
C SER A 126 16.08 -11.12 45.89
N GLY A 127 15.01 -11.32 45.17
CA GLY A 127 13.68 -11.51 45.76
C GLY A 127 13.10 -10.25 46.37
N GLY A 128 11.83 -10.29 46.78
CA GLY A 128 11.19 -9.16 47.43
C GLY A 128 9.69 -9.15 47.29
N VAL A 129 9.09 -8.03 47.60
CA VAL A 129 7.66 -7.82 47.52
C VAL A 129 7.36 -6.63 46.60
N LEU A 130 6.52 -6.84 45.60
CA LEU A 130 5.97 -5.79 44.75
C LEU A 130 4.61 -5.38 45.30
N GLN A 131 4.46 -4.12 45.59
CA GLN A 131 3.18 -3.51 45.89
C GLN A 131 2.77 -2.62 44.72
N TRP A 132 1.57 -2.79 44.24
CA TRP A 132 1.04 -1.95 43.19
C TRP A 132 -0.32 -1.40 43.55
N GLN A 133 -0.61 -0.17 43.14
CA GLN A 133 -1.83 0.56 43.42
C GLN A 133 -2.21 1.41 42.23
N VAL A 134 -3.50 1.46 41.94
CA VAL A 134 -4.09 2.36 40.92
C VAL A 134 -5.04 3.30 41.61
N GLY A 135 -4.90 4.61 41.35
CA GLY A 135 -5.74 5.65 41.95
C GLY A 135 -4.99 6.65 42.82
N ASP A 136 -5.74 7.63 43.34
CA ASP A 136 -5.19 8.70 44.19
C ASP A 136 -4.85 8.18 45.59
N ARG A 137 -3.99 8.89 46.28
CA ARG A 137 -3.26 8.49 47.52
C ARG A 137 -4.10 7.91 48.67
N HIS A 138 -5.44 7.94 48.59
CA HIS A 138 -6.30 7.65 49.75
C HIS A 138 -7.36 6.54 49.54
N GLU A 139 -7.45 5.91 48.37
CA GLU A 139 -8.47 4.87 48.14
C GLU A 139 -7.84 3.50 47.95
N LYS A 140 -7.95 2.65 48.95
CA LYS A 140 -7.72 1.20 49.01
C LYS A 140 -6.29 0.70 49.27
N SER A 141 -6.25 -0.44 49.96
CA SER A 141 -5.03 -1.19 50.25
C SER A 141 -4.32 -1.57 48.94
N PRO A 142 -3.00 -1.38 48.88
CA PRO A 142 -2.21 -1.79 47.71
C PRO A 142 -2.32 -3.31 47.54
N THR A 143 -2.39 -3.78 46.30
CA THR A 143 -2.25 -5.22 46.02
C THR A 143 -0.78 -5.59 46.23
N VAL A 144 -0.54 -6.62 47.02
CA VAL A 144 0.80 -7.08 47.40
C VAL A 144 1.08 -8.43 46.78
N GLU A 145 2.19 -8.56 46.09
CA GLU A 145 2.68 -9.82 45.56
C GLU A 145 4.13 -10.08 46.02
N SER A 146 4.35 -11.29 46.49
CA SER A 146 5.68 -11.73 46.92
C SER A 146 6.42 -12.40 45.77
N TYR A 147 7.67 -12.03 45.58
CA TYR A 147 8.57 -12.61 44.58
C TYR A 147 9.70 -13.39 45.26
N VAL A 148 9.82 -14.66 44.83
CA VAL A 148 10.98 -15.46 45.16
C VAL A 148 12.16 -14.96 44.31
N ALA A 149 13.38 -14.95 44.87
CA ALA A 149 14.59 -14.58 44.14
C ALA A 149 14.72 -15.42 42.86
N SER A 150 14.77 -14.76 41.69
CA SER A 150 14.90 -15.39 40.40
C SER A 150 15.60 -14.49 39.39
N GLU A 151 16.56 -15.03 38.69
CA GLU A 151 17.18 -14.38 37.53
C GLU A 151 16.35 -14.50 36.25
N ASN A 152 15.35 -15.38 36.25
CA ASN A 152 14.49 -15.60 35.09
C ASN A 152 13.48 -14.45 34.91
N TRP A 153 13.27 -14.08 33.67
CA TRP A 153 12.23 -13.13 33.29
C TRP A 153 10.84 -13.78 33.37
N ILE A 154 9.97 -13.21 34.19
CA ILE A 154 8.62 -13.73 34.42
C ILE A 154 7.59 -12.71 33.90
N ARG A 155 6.66 -13.16 33.08
CA ARG A 155 5.50 -12.38 32.67
C ARG A 155 4.41 -12.42 33.76
N ARG A 156 4.00 -11.25 34.23
CA ARG A 156 2.96 -11.10 35.23
C ARG A 156 1.79 -10.29 34.69
N VAL A 157 0.59 -10.59 35.18
CA VAL A 157 -0.66 -9.98 34.76
C VAL A 157 -1.45 -9.55 35.99
N PHE A 158 -1.74 -8.25 36.10
CA PHE A 158 -2.48 -7.66 37.21
C PHE A 158 -3.82 -7.11 36.69
N PRO A 159 -4.96 -7.64 37.12
CA PRO A 159 -6.24 -7.06 36.80
C PRO A 159 -6.42 -5.72 37.50
N LEU A 160 -6.88 -4.70 36.78
CA LEU A 160 -7.25 -3.42 37.38
C LEU A 160 -8.67 -3.49 37.94
N PRO A 161 -8.89 -2.96 39.15
CA PRO A 161 -10.23 -2.89 39.71
C PRO A 161 -11.12 -1.97 38.84
N SER A 162 -12.35 -2.39 38.57
CA SER A 162 -13.30 -1.65 37.72
C SER A 162 -13.64 -0.24 38.26
N GLU A 163 -13.41 0.00 39.53
CA GLU A 163 -13.61 1.30 40.21
C GLU A 163 -12.57 2.37 39.81
N ALA A 164 -11.45 1.96 39.20
CA ALA A 164 -10.44 2.88 38.65
C ALA A 164 -10.88 3.49 37.31
N ASN A 165 -11.92 2.94 36.68
CA ASN A 165 -12.42 3.41 35.40
C ASN A 165 -13.06 4.81 35.52
N GLY A 166 -12.84 5.64 34.51
CA GLY A 166 -13.36 7.01 34.46
C GLY A 166 -12.57 8.05 35.26
N LYS A 167 -11.54 7.65 35.99
CA LYS A 167 -10.64 8.56 36.73
C LYS A 167 -9.29 8.65 36.03
N VAL A 168 -8.71 9.83 35.98
CA VAL A 168 -7.29 10.01 35.64
C VAL A 168 -6.49 9.51 36.84
N GLY A 169 -5.81 8.39 36.68
CA GLY A 169 -5.07 7.75 37.77
C GLY A 169 -3.56 7.72 37.50
N ALA A 170 -2.83 7.27 38.48
CA ALA A 170 -1.44 6.90 38.34
C ALA A 170 -1.27 5.42 38.74
N LEU A 171 -0.40 4.72 38.03
CA LEU A 171 0.07 3.41 38.48
C LEU A 171 1.25 3.60 39.41
N ARG A 172 1.06 3.22 40.65
CA ARG A 172 2.10 3.26 41.70
C ARG A 172 2.70 1.88 41.88
N LEU A 173 4.00 1.77 41.71
CA LEU A 173 4.77 0.57 41.96
C LEU A 173 5.73 0.87 43.14
N ALA A 174 5.69 0.07 44.17
CA ALA A 174 6.62 0.11 45.25
C ALA A 174 7.24 -1.26 45.47
N VAL A 175 8.53 -1.30 45.69
CA VAL A 175 9.29 -2.54 45.81
C VAL A 175 10.00 -2.55 47.18
N THR A 176 9.97 -3.68 47.87
CA THR A 176 10.68 -3.91 49.11
C THR A 176 11.50 -5.21 48.98
N GLY A 177 12.66 -5.25 49.59
CA GLY A 177 13.59 -6.38 49.51
C GLY A 177 14.70 -6.12 48.51
N GLY A 178 14.52 -6.54 47.26
CA GLY A 178 15.49 -6.33 46.18
C GLY A 178 14.94 -5.41 45.06
N PRO A 179 15.78 -4.96 44.13
CA PRO A 179 15.34 -4.14 43.00
C PRO A 179 14.49 -4.97 42.03
N LEU A 180 13.44 -4.36 41.47
CA LEU A 180 12.65 -4.91 40.37
C LEU A 180 13.24 -4.42 39.05
N GLU A 181 13.58 -5.33 38.20
CA GLU A 181 13.99 -5.05 36.82
C GLU A 181 12.83 -5.36 35.86
N LEU A 182 12.41 -4.38 35.10
CA LEU A 182 11.35 -4.48 34.10
C LEU A 182 11.94 -4.46 32.70
N ARG A 183 11.49 -5.38 31.85
CA ARG A 183 11.81 -5.45 30.45
C ARG A 183 10.72 -4.86 29.55
N THR A 184 9.47 -5.17 29.87
CA THR A 184 8.30 -4.63 29.15
C THR A 184 7.19 -4.31 30.15
N ILE A 185 6.39 -3.29 29.85
CA ILE A 185 5.16 -2.99 30.58
C ILE A 185 4.12 -2.47 29.59
N THR A 186 2.87 -2.92 29.72
CA THR A 186 1.73 -2.47 28.92
C THR A 186 0.46 -2.52 29.72
N LEU A 187 -0.50 -1.64 29.38
CA LEU A 187 -1.87 -1.68 29.85
C LEU A 187 -2.74 -2.26 28.74
N GLU A 188 -3.43 -3.35 29.05
CA GLU A 188 -4.32 -4.04 28.12
C GLU A 188 -5.78 -3.84 28.53
N ARG A 189 -6.66 -3.67 27.55
CA ARG A 189 -8.12 -3.66 27.72
C ARG A 189 -8.75 -4.93 27.20
N ARG A 190 -9.85 -5.37 27.81
CA ARG A 190 -10.61 -6.54 27.39
C ARG A 190 -11.54 -6.17 26.24
N MET A 191 -11.55 -7.00 25.20
CA MET A 191 -12.48 -6.90 24.08
C MET A 191 -13.81 -7.56 24.40
N PRO A 192 -14.94 -7.05 23.87
CA PRO A 192 -16.27 -7.65 24.06
C PRO A 192 -16.35 -9.09 23.52
N HIS A 193 -15.70 -9.35 22.38
CA HIS A 193 -15.68 -10.65 21.73
C HIS A 193 -14.27 -10.98 21.24
N ALA A 194 -13.87 -12.24 21.26
CA ALA A 194 -12.55 -12.70 20.80
C ALA A 194 -12.31 -12.44 19.29
N TYR A 195 -13.37 -12.38 18.51
CA TYR A 195 -13.33 -12.13 17.06
C TYR A 195 -13.49 -10.64 16.71
N ASP A 196 -13.62 -9.75 17.70
CA ASP A 196 -13.60 -8.31 17.44
C ASP A 196 -12.16 -7.86 17.17
N SER A 197 -11.71 -8.11 15.96
CA SER A 197 -10.32 -7.94 15.51
C SER A 197 -10.22 -6.98 14.34
N GLN A 198 -9.02 -6.47 14.08
CA GLN A 198 -8.72 -5.63 12.94
C GLN A 198 -9.06 -6.33 11.63
N LEU A 199 -8.73 -7.62 11.51
CA LEU A 199 -9.01 -8.43 10.32
C LEU A 199 -10.52 -8.53 10.05
N VAL A 200 -11.32 -8.87 11.08
CA VAL A 200 -12.80 -8.97 10.94
C VAL A 200 -13.41 -7.59 10.65
N HIS A 201 -12.89 -6.53 11.28
CA HIS A 201 -13.32 -5.15 11.00
C HIS A 201 -13.05 -4.79 9.55
N TYR A 202 -11.86 -5.07 9.04
CA TYR A 202 -11.45 -4.83 7.64
C TYR A 202 -12.33 -5.60 6.65
N PHE A 203 -12.58 -6.90 6.88
CA PHE A 203 -13.50 -7.67 6.03
C PHE A 203 -14.94 -7.16 6.06
N ARG A 204 -15.41 -6.69 7.21
CA ARG A 204 -16.76 -6.09 7.35
C ARG A 204 -16.89 -4.79 6.59
N GLN A 205 -15.87 -3.92 6.65
CA GLN A 205 -15.82 -2.70 5.85
C GLN A 205 -15.82 -3.02 4.35
N LEU A 206 -15.00 -3.98 3.94
CA LEU A 206 -14.91 -4.41 2.54
C LEU A 206 -16.22 -5.00 2.02
N ALA A 207 -16.90 -5.84 2.82
CA ALA A 207 -18.20 -6.41 2.45
C ALA A 207 -19.30 -5.34 2.28
N ARG A 208 -19.15 -4.18 2.93
CA ARG A 208 -20.05 -3.03 2.80
C ARG A 208 -19.61 -2.04 1.72
N LEU A 209 -18.52 -2.33 1.00
CA LEU A 209 -17.85 -1.41 0.06
C LEU A 209 -17.49 -0.06 0.71
N ASP A 210 -17.27 -0.07 2.02
CA ASP A 210 -16.81 1.10 2.76
C ASP A 210 -15.27 1.10 2.75
N LEU A 211 -14.72 1.99 1.95
CA LEU A 211 -13.26 2.17 1.80
C LEU A 211 -12.69 3.21 2.78
N GLY A 212 -13.50 3.70 3.70
CA GLY A 212 -13.12 4.72 4.66
C GLY A 212 -13.14 6.14 4.09
N GLU A 213 -12.56 7.05 4.87
CA GLU A 213 -12.47 8.48 4.56
C GLU A 213 -11.02 8.95 4.54
N SER A 214 -10.69 9.75 3.54
CA SER A 214 -9.38 10.40 3.42
C SER A 214 -9.14 11.32 4.61
N VAL A 215 -8.02 11.15 5.27
CA VAL A 215 -7.63 12.01 6.38
C VAL A 215 -7.16 13.38 5.89
N ALA A 216 -6.53 13.41 4.72
CA ALA A 216 -6.01 14.66 4.14
C ALA A 216 -7.13 15.58 3.61
N THR A 217 -8.22 15.00 3.08
CA THR A 217 -9.27 15.79 2.39
C THR A 217 -10.66 15.67 3.03
N ASN A 218 -10.85 14.82 4.04
CA ASN A 218 -12.14 14.51 4.67
C ASN A 218 -13.22 14.06 3.67
N GLN A 219 -12.83 13.42 2.56
CA GLN A 219 -13.73 12.90 1.54
C GLN A 219 -13.80 11.38 1.59
N LYS A 220 -14.94 10.81 1.21
CA LYS A 220 -15.08 9.36 1.08
C LYS A 220 -14.15 8.82 0.00
N VAL A 221 -13.31 7.86 0.35
CA VAL A 221 -12.32 7.26 -0.56
C VAL A 221 -12.99 6.68 -1.81
N GLY A 222 -14.14 5.99 -1.67
CA GLY A 222 -14.89 5.47 -2.80
C GLY A 222 -15.32 6.53 -3.81
N ALA A 223 -15.69 7.74 -3.35
CA ALA A 223 -16.05 8.85 -4.23
C ALA A 223 -14.81 9.41 -4.96
N MET A 224 -13.67 9.52 -4.28
CA MET A 224 -12.40 9.95 -4.88
C MET A 224 -11.96 8.99 -5.99
N LEU A 225 -11.99 7.69 -5.72
CA LEU A 225 -11.63 6.65 -6.70
C LEU A 225 -12.55 6.67 -7.92
N ARG A 226 -13.87 6.76 -7.70
CA ARG A 226 -14.85 6.84 -8.80
C ARG A 226 -14.61 8.05 -9.70
N ARG A 227 -14.22 9.18 -9.14
CA ARG A 227 -13.88 10.39 -9.91
C ARG A 227 -12.56 10.22 -10.67
N GLY A 228 -11.58 9.49 -10.12
CA GLY A 228 -10.27 9.30 -10.74
C GLY A 228 -10.25 8.27 -11.87
N ILE A 229 -11.18 7.29 -11.91
CA ILE A 229 -11.19 6.23 -12.93
C ILE A 229 -11.33 6.82 -14.34
N LEU A 230 -12.29 7.71 -14.55
CA LEU A 230 -12.58 8.24 -15.88
C LEU A 230 -11.41 9.05 -16.47
N PRO A 231 -10.78 10.02 -15.75
CA PRO A 231 -9.60 10.72 -16.24
C PRO A 231 -8.43 9.78 -16.57
N SER A 232 -8.17 8.77 -15.74
CA SER A 232 -7.12 7.78 -16.04
C SER A 232 -7.40 7.02 -17.32
N LEU A 233 -8.64 6.56 -17.54
CA LEU A 233 -9.03 5.86 -18.77
C LEU A 233 -8.97 6.79 -19.99
N MET A 234 -9.40 8.05 -19.86
CA MET A 234 -9.33 9.06 -20.93
C MET A 234 -7.87 9.32 -21.37
N LEU A 235 -6.90 9.12 -20.48
CA LEU A 235 -5.49 9.23 -20.81
C LEU A 235 -4.93 7.90 -21.38
N THR A 236 -5.13 6.80 -20.65
CA THR A 236 -4.44 5.53 -20.94
C THR A 236 -5.00 4.79 -22.16
N VAL A 237 -6.32 4.89 -22.42
CA VAL A 237 -6.95 4.24 -23.58
C VAL A 237 -6.44 4.81 -24.91
N PRO A 238 -6.39 6.15 -25.13
CA PRO A 238 -5.77 6.70 -26.34
C PRO A 238 -4.28 6.39 -26.48
N VAL A 239 -3.52 6.41 -25.38
CA VAL A 239 -2.10 6.01 -25.40
C VAL A 239 -1.95 4.58 -25.89
N PHE A 240 -2.72 3.67 -25.35
CA PHE A 240 -2.66 2.25 -25.68
C PHE A 240 -3.07 1.95 -27.13
N PHE A 241 -4.27 2.36 -27.54
CA PHE A 241 -4.76 2.10 -28.89
C PHE A 241 -4.01 2.91 -29.95
N GLY A 242 -3.68 4.18 -29.66
CA GLY A 242 -2.87 5.01 -30.54
C GLY A 242 -1.46 4.44 -30.71
N GLY A 243 -0.82 4.02 -29.61
CA GLY A 243 0.47 3.34 -29.64
C GLY A 243 0.43 2.05 -30.45
N LEU A 244 -0.56 1.21 -30.23
CA LEU A 244 -0.75 -0.04 -30.99
C LEU A 244 -0.89 0.22 -32.50
N VAL A 245 -1.81 1.11 -32.88
CA VAL A 245 -2.06 1.42 -34.30
C VAL A 245 -0.81 1.99 -34.98
N ILE A 246 -0.12 2.93 -34.34
CA ILE A 246 1.08 3.55 -34.88
C ILE A 246 2.21 2.51 -34.97
N SER A 247 2.45 1.74 -33.90
CA SER A 247 3.54 0.74 -33.88
C SER A 247 3.34 -0.36 -34.91
N VAL A 248 2.09 -0.89 -35.06
CA VAL A 248 1.77 -1.90 -36.08
C VAL A 248 1.90 -1.33 -37.48
N SER A 249 1.43 -0.10 -37.72
CA SER A 249 1.56 0.58 -39.02
C SER A 249 3.02 0.78 -39.42
N LEU A 250 3.87 1.24 -38.50
CA LEU A 250 5.29 1.38 -38.75
C LEU A 250 6.00 0.04 -38.92
N ALA A 251 5.59 -0.99 -38.20
CA ALA A 251 6.10 -2.35 -38.36
C ALA A 251 5.77 -2.93 -39.76
N LEU A 252 4.58 -2.64 -40.28
CA LEU A 252 4.18 -2.99 -41.66
C LEU A 252 5.06 -2.28 -42.69
N VAL A 253 5.35 -0.96 -42.47
CA VAL A 253 6.25 -0.22 -43.36
C VAL A 253 7.66 -0.81 -43.31
N CYS A 254 8.18 -1.17 -42.14
CA CYS A 254 9.46 -1.86 -41.97
C CYS A 254 9.48 -3.21 -42.71
N ALA A 255 8.43 -4.01 -42.60
CA ALA A 255 8.34 -5.30 -43.29
C ALA A 255 8.28 -5.14 -44.83
N TYR A 256 7.53 -4.14 -45.30
CA TYR A 256 7.45 -3.82 -46.73
C TYR A 256 8.77 -3.34 -47.34
N LEU A 257 9.49 -2.45 -46.59
CA LEU A 257 10.75 -1.86 -47.01
C LEU A 257 11.98 -2.61 -46.46
N ARG A 258 11.80 -3.87 -46.12
CA ARG A 258 12.79 -4.74 -45.50
C ARG A 258 14.18 -4.58 -46.13
N ASN A 259 15.21 -4.42 -45.29
CA ASN A 259 16.62 -4.23 -45.62
C ASN A 259 16.94 -2.95 -46.41
N ARG A 260 15.97 -2.09 -46.71
CA ARG A 260 16.18 -0.79 -47.35
C ARG A 260 16.54 0.28 -46.30
N TRP A 261 17.00 1.44 -46.74
CA TRP A 261 17.40 2.53 -45.84
C TRP A 261 16.24 3.02 -44.90
N PRO A 262 14.92 3.08 -45.32
CA PRO A 262 13.90 3.53 -44.39
C PRO A 262 13.63 2.53 -43.26
N ASP A 263 13.72 1.23 -43.50
CA ASP A 263 13.64 0.21 -42.46
C ASP A 263 14.73 0.38 -41.42
N ARG A 264 16.00 0.60 -41.87
CA ARG A 264 17.12 0.84 -40.97
C ARG A 264 16.95 2.13 -40.17
N LEU A 265 16.45 3.19 -40.81
CA LEU A 265 16.23 4.48 -40.13
C LEU A 265 15.12 4.38 -39.07
N LEU A 266 14.01 3.69 -39.33
CA LEU A 266 12.96 3.44 -38.36
C LEU A 266 13.45 2.59 -37.18
N VAL A 267 14.26 1.58 -37.44
CA VAL A 267 14.86 0.76 -36.36
C VAL A 267 15.85 1.58 -35.53
N LEU A 268 16.70 2.40 -36.14
CA LEU A 268 17.61 3.29 -35.43
C LEU A 268 16.85 4.32 -34.59
N GLY A 269 15.77 4.90 -35.18
CA GLY A 269 14.85 5.78 -34.44
C GLY A 269 14.20 5.10 -33.23
N ALA A 270 13.73 3.86 -33.40
CA ALA A 270 13.17 3.07 -32.30
C ALA A 270 14.18 2.86 -31.17
N VAL A 271 15.43 2.54 -31.51
CA VAL A 271 16.51 2.39 -30.51
C VAL A 271 16.78 3.73 -29.81
N ALA A 272 16.83 4.83 -30.55
CA ALA A 272 17.01 6.16 -29.97
C ALA A 272 15.87 6.54 -29.03
N LEU A 273 14.60 6.26 -29.39
CA LEU A 273 13.44 6.50 -28.53
C LEU A 273 13.51 5.68 -27.24
N MET A 274 13.91 4.41 -27.29
CA MET A 274 14.08 3.56 -26.12
C MET A 274 15.22 3.98 -25.21
N SER A 275 16.23 4.67 -25.74
CA SER A 275 17.41 5.11 -24.97
C SER A 275 17.10 6.29 -24.04
N VAL A 276 16.00 6.98 -24.27
CA VAL A 276 15.58 8.14 -23.49
C VAL A 276 14.63 7.71 -22.37
N ASN A 277 14.97 8.09 -21.13
CA ASN A 277 14.11 7.79 -19.97
C ASN A 277 12.74 8.46 -20.11
N TYR A 278 11.67 7.77 -19.66
CA TYR A 278 10.31 8.27 -19.73
C TYR A 278 10.09 9.64 -19.10
N LEU A 279 10.71 9.89 -17.93
CA LEU A 279 10.65 11.21 -17.27
C LEU A 279 11.25 12.33 -18.14
N VAL A 280 12.30 12.03 -18.89
CA VAL A 280 12.92 13.01 -19.81
C VAL A 280 11.94 13.38 -20.91
N TRP A 281 11.19 12.42 -21.47
CA TRP A 281 10.13 12.69 -22.44
C TRP A 281 9.03 13.60 -21.86
N ILE A 282 8.61 13.37 -20.61
CA ILE A 282 7.60 14.18 -19.92
C ILE A 282 8.10 15.63 -19.76
N ILE A 283 9.30 15.80 -19.16
CA ILE A 283 9.87 17.10 -18.86
C ILE A 283 10.18 17.87 -20.16
N PHE A 284 10.77 17.19 -21.16
CA PHE A 284 11.08 17.79 -22.46
C PHE A 284 9.79 18.25 -23.16
N GLY A 285 8.77 17.40 -23.20
CA GLY A 285 7.49 17.73 -23.82
C GLY A 285 6.79 18.91 -23.13
N GLN A 286 6.74 18.90 -21.79
CA GLN A 286 6.16 20.03 -21.02
C GLN A 286 6.95 21.31 -21.26
N PHE A 287 8.29 21.26 -21.16
CA PHE A 287 9.11 22.46 -21.31
C PHE A 287 9.09 22.99 -22.74
N PHE A 288 9.32 22.13 -23.72
CA PHE A 288 9.45 22.59 -25.11
C PHE A 288 8.11 22.85 -25.78
N LEU A 289 7.19 21.87 -25.74
CA LEU A 289 5.94 21.95 -26.52
C LEU A 289 4.86 22.77 -25.80
N ALA A 290 4.77 22.66 -24.45
CA ALA A 290 3.74 23.41 -23.72
C ALA A 290 4.24 24.79 -23.27
N TYR A 291 5.41 24.88 -22.63
CA TYR A 291 5.87 26.15 -22.08
C TYR A 291 6.52 27.04 -23.15
N ARG A 292 7.49 26.54 -23.93
CA ARG A 292 8.25 27.36 -24.89
C ARG A 292 7.48 27.67 -26.16
N LEU A 293 6.87 26.67 -26.79
CA LEU A 293 6.13 26.82 -28.04
C LEU A 293 4.64 27.15 -27.83
N ARG A 294 4.09 26.90 -26.63
CA ARG A 294 2.70 27.14 -26.27
C ARG A 294 1.68 26.45 -27.17
N TRP A 295 2.07 25.28 -27.72
CA TRP A 295 1.16 24.51 -28.58
C TRP A 295 0.12 23.72 -27.78
N PHE A 296 0.42 23.40 -26.52
CA PHE A 296 -0.43 22.62 -25.63
C PHE A 296 -0.52 23.28 -24.25
N PRO A 297 -1.60 23.03 -23.49
CA PRO A 297 -1.67 23.43 -22.08
C PRO A 297 -0.56 22.74 -21.26
N ILE A 298 -0.06 23.46 -20.24
CA ILE A 298 1.04 22.98 -19.41
C ILE A 298 0.55 21.99 -18.35
N TRP A 299 -0.59 22.31 -17.71
CA TRP A 299 -1.10 21.60 -16.53
C TRP A 299 -2.61 21.77 -16.39
N GLY A 300 -3.33 20.72 -15.96
CA GLY A 300 -4.77 20.74 -15.71
C GLY A 300 -5.56 19.69 -16.47
N PHE A 301 -6.90 19.75 -16.35
CA PHE A 301 -7.83 18.79 -16.97
C PHE A 301 -9.18 19.45 -17.30
N GLU A 302 -9.17 20.63 -17.89
CA GLU A 302 -10.40 21.39 -18.17
C GLU A 302 -11.07 20.99 -19.49
N SER A 303 -10.28 20.51 -20.45
CA SER A 303 -10.76 20.09 -21.77
C SER A 303 -9.90 18.95 -22.34
N TRP A 304 -10.38 18.32 -23.42
CA TRP A 304 -9.64 17.26 -24.11
C TRP A 304 -8.27 17.69 -24.64
N THR A 305 -8.04 18.98 -24.85
CA THR A 305 -6.73 19.50 -25.31
C THR A 305 -5.62 19.29 -24.29
N TYR A 306 -5.95 19.22 -22.99
CA TYR A 306 -4.99 18.91 -21.93
C TYR A 306 -4.48 17.47 -21.98
N LEU A 307 -5.20 16.56 -22.64
CA LEU A 307 -4.81 15.17 -22.81
C LEU A 307 -3.90 14.94 -24.03
N LEU A 308 -3.89 15.84 -25.01
CA LEU A 308 -3.15 15.64 -26.26
C LEU A 308 -1.66 15.43 -26.03
N LEU A 309 -1.02 16.34 -25.31
CA LEU A 309 0.43 16.25 -25.07
C LEU A 309 0.81 15.03 -24.25
N PRO A 310 0.16 14.72 -23.11
CA PRO A 310 0.40 13.48 -22.37
C PRO A 310 0.20 12.22 -23.21
N VAL A 311 -0.84 12.16 -24.05
CA VAL A 311 -1.09 11.03 -24.94
C VAL A 311 0.06 10.87 -25.96
N VAL A 312 0.49 11.94 -26.60
CA VAL A 312 1.61 11.92 -27.55
C VAL A 312 2.90 11.43 -26.88
N ILE A 313 3.19 11.94 -25.69
CA ILE A 313 4.38 11.52 -24.92
C ILE A 313 4.30 10.03 -24.55
N GLY A 314 3.12 9.58 -24.06
CA GLY A 314 2.87 8.19 -23.74
C GLY A 314 3.12 7.27 -24.94
N ILE A 315 2.60 7.63 -26.11
CA ILE A 315 2.82 6.88 -27.35
C ILE A 315 4.32 6.87 -27.73
N ILE A 316 4.97 8.02 -27.75
CA ILE A 316 6.38 8.13 -28.18
C ILE A 316 7.28 7.28 -27.29
N SER A 317 7.03 7.27 -25.98
CA SER A 317 7.84 6.53 -25.01
C SER A 317 7.76 5.01 -25.18
N GLY A 318 6.59 4.48 -25.58
CA GLY A 318 6.36 3.05 -25.82
C GLY A 318 6.76 2.60 -27.24
N LEU A 319 6.71 3.54 -28.20
CA LEU A 319 6.83 3.26 -29.61
C LEU A 319 8.09 2.49 -30.00
N GLY A 320 9.23 2.78 -29.37
CA GLY A 320 10.50 2.15 -29.70
C GLY A 320 10.51 0.64 -29.42
N GLY A 321 9.96 0.22 -28.27
CA GLY A 321 9.83 -1.19 -27.88
C GLY A 321 8.83 -1.93 -28.76
N ASP A 322 7.64 -1.35 -28.89
CA ASP A 322 6.52 -1.94 -29.63
C ASP A 322 6.85 -2.11 -31.13
N LEU A 323 7.44 -1.10 -31.75
CA LEU A 323 7.85 -1.17 -33.16
C LEU A 323 8.82 -2.32 -33.41
N ARG A 324 9.83 -2.48 -32.56
CA ARG A 324 10.82 -3.58 -32.73
C ARG A 324 10.18 -4.93 -32.53
N PHE A 325 9.29 -5.07 -31.55
CA PHE A 325 8.59 -6.30 -31.28
C PHE A 325 7.66 -6.70 -32.44
N TYR A 326 6.80 -5.78 -32.89
CA TYR A 326 5.86 -6.07 -33.99
C TYR A 326 6.57 -6.24 -35.34
N ARG A 327 7.68 -5.50 -35.56
CA ARG A 327 8.52 -5.73 -36.75
C ARG A 327 9.07 -7.16 -36.78
N THR A 328 9.54 -7.69 -35.65
CA THR A 328 10.06 -9.06 -35.58
C THR A 328 8.95 -10.06 -35.95
N ILE A 329 7.77 -9.92 -35.38
CA ILE A 329 6.61 -10.77 -35.70
C ILE A 329 6.27 -10.71 -37.20
N MET A 330 6.19 -9.50 -37.78
CA MET A 330 5.90 -9.31 -39.19
C MET A 330 6.96 -9.97 -40.11
N LEU A 331 8.24 -9.87 -39.74
CA LEU A 331 9.31 -10.48 -40.55
C LEU A 331 9.33 -12.02 -40.43
N ASP A 332 9.00 -12.57 -39.26
CA ASP A 332 8.89 -14.01 -39.05
C ASP A 332 7.76 -14.57 -39.91
N GLU A 333 6.59 -13.90 -39.95
CA GLU A 333 5.50 -14.30 -40.84
C GLU A 333 5.86 -14.15 -42.31
N PHE A 334 6.59 -13.11 -42.69
CA PHE A 334 6.98 -12.86 -44.07
C PHE A 334 7.90 -13.95 -44.65
N ASN A 335 8.65 -14.65 -43.80
CA ASN A 335 9.57 -15.72 -44.21
C ASN A 335 8.90 -17.11 -44.40
N LYS A 336 7.61 -17.26 -44.11
CA LYS A 336 6.91 -18.55 -44.19
C LYS A 336 6.56 -18.97 -45.62
N ASP A 337 6.42 -20.26 -45.85
CA ASP A 337 6.19 -20.85 -47.19
C ASP A 337 4.89 -20.44 -47.88
N TYR A 338 3.83 -20.16 -47.10
CA TYR A 338 2.58 -19.65 -47.66
C TYR A 338 2.75 -18.26 -48.29
N VAL A 339 3.67 -17.45 -47.80
CA VAL A 339 4.00 -16.14 -48.38
C VAL A 339 4.71 -16.32 -49.71
N ARG A 340 5.67 -17.27 -49.81
CA ARG A 340 6.32 -17.63 -51.06
C ARG A 340 5.32 -18.13 -52.08
N THR A 341 4.37 -18.96 -51.67
CA THR A 341 3.29 -19.44 -52.51
C THR A 341 2.40 -18.30 -53.01
N ALA A 342 2.10 -17.31 -52.18
CA ALA A 342 1.32 -16.14 -52.60
C ALA A 342 2.04 -15.31 -53.67
N PHE A 343 3.35 -15.12 -53.54
CA PHE A 343 4.17 -14.49 -54.59
C PHE A 343 4.20 -15.33 -55.88
N ALA A 344 4.35 -16.65 -55.78
CA ALA A 344 4.35 -17.54 -56.93
C ALA A 344 3.00 -17.51 -57.71
N LYS A 345 1.89 -17.20 -57.01
CA LYS A 345 0.57 -16.97 -57.63
C LYS A 345 0.41 -15.58 -58.26
N GLY A 346 1.46 -14.75 -58.31
CA GLY A 346 1.46 -13.45 -58.96
C GLY A 346 0.93 -12.28 -58.11
N LEU A 347 0.72 -12.48 -56.79
CA LEU A 347 0.29 -11.38 -55.92
C LEU A 347 1.43 -10.37 -55.72
N GLY A 348 1.12 -9.10 -55.88
CA GLY A 348 2.07 -8.02 -55.59
C GLY A 348 2.41 -7.88 -54.10
N PRO A 349 3.55 -7.26 -53.76
CA PRO A 349 4.06 -7.18 -52.38
C PRO A 349 3.04 -6.62 -51.40
N VAL A 350 2.30 -5.59 -51.76
CA VAL A 350 1.26 -4.98 -50.90
C VAL A 350 0.12 -5.96 -50.66
N GLY A 351 -0.35 -6.66 -51.69
CA GLY A 351 -1.40 -7.68 -51.59
C GLY A 351 -0.97 -8.83 -50.64
N VAL A 352 0.28 -9.30 -50.77
CA VAL A 352 0.82 -10.33 -49.89
C VAL A 352 0.89 -9.84 -48.43
N LEU A 353 1.35 -8.61 -48.22
CA LEU A 353 1.49 -8.04 -46.86
C LEU A 353 0.15 -7.93 -46.14
N PHE A 354 -0.87 -7.32 -46.79
CA PHE A 354 -2.17 -7.08 -46.16
C PHE A 354 -3.08 -8.31 -46.13
N LYS A 355 -3.01 -9.21 -47.13
CA LYS A 355 -3.91 -10.36 -47.25
C LYS A 355 -3.36 -11.61 -46.58
N HIS A 356 -2.04 -11.74 -46.45
CA HIS A 356 -1.42 -12.97 -45.96
C HIS A 356 -0.54 -12.75 -44.71
N VAL A 357 0.32 -11.72 -44.69
CA VAL A 357 1.23 -11.50 -43.58
C VAL A 357 0.51 -10.88 -42.37
N LEU A 358 -0.16 -9.74 -42.57
CA LEU A 358 -0.83 -9.00 -41.48
C LEU A 358 -1.87 -9.85 -40.71
N PRO A 359 -2.80 -10.60 -41.36
CA PRO A 359 -3.79 -11.36 -40.62
C PRO A 359 -3.16 -12.44 -39.72
N ASN A 360 -2.08 -13.08 -40.18
CA ASN A 360 -1.39 -14.09 -39.38
C ASN A 360 -0.52 -13.48 -38.31
N ALA A 361 0.13 -12.35 -38.58
CA ALA A 361 0.89 -11.57 -37.57
C ALA A 361 -0.02 -10.97 -36.50
N MET A 362 -1.30 -10.71 -36.80
CA MET A 362 -2.24 -10.17 -35.79
C MET A 362 -2.49 -11.16 -34.65
N ILE A 363 -2.33 -12.47 -34.82
CA ILE A 363 -2.51 -13.45 -33.74
C ILE A 363 -1.54 -13.17 -32.59
N PRO A 364 -0.20 -13.20 -32.77
CA PRO A 364 0.73 -12.87 -31.69
C PRO A 364 0.66 -11.39 -31.25
N ILE A 365 0.29 -10.46 -32.15
CA ILE A 365 0.13 -9.04 -31.79
C ILE A 365 -1.05 -8.87 -30.82
N VAL A 366 -2.22 -9.41 -31.14
CA VAL A 366 -3.41 -9.35 -30.29
C VAL A 366 -3.14 -10.07 -28.97
N THR A 367 -2.46 -11.22 -29.00
CA THR A 367 -2.03 -11.93 -27.80
C THR A 367 -1.25 -11.03 -26.85
N ASN A 368 -0.21 -10.35 -27.36
CA ASN A 368 0.58 -9.41 -26.56
C ASN A 368 -0.23 -8.20 -26.06
N THR A 369 -1.09 -7.68 -26.92
CA THR A 369 -1.98 -6.53 -26.62
C THR A 369 -2.96 -6.87 -25.50
N VAL A 370 -3.55 -8.07 -25.54
CA VAL A 370 -4.52 -8.53 -24.54
C VAL A 370 -3.88 -8.69 -23.15
N VAL A 371 -2.61 -9.12 -23.07
CA VAL A 371 -1.85 -9.18 -21.80
C VAL A 371 -1.67 -7.79 -21.17
N ALA A 372 -1.62 -6.75 -21.99
CA ALA A 372 -1.44 -5.40 -21.51
C ALA A 372 -2.73 -4.71 -21.02
N LEU A 373 -3.93 -5.24 -21.39
CA LEU A 373 -5.22 -4.67 -20.97
C LEU A 373 -5.39 -4.48 -19.47
N PRO A 374 -5.00 -5.44 -18.60
CA PRO A 374 -5.10 -5.27 -17.16
C PRO A 374 -4.32 -4.08 -16.59
N PHE A 375 -3.37 -3.54 -17.32
CA PHE A 375 -2.58 -2.39 -16.86
C PHE A 375 -3.21 -1.03 -17.22
N LEU A 376 -4.24 -0.99 -18.06
CA LEU A 376 -4.88 0.27 -18.48
C LEU A 376 -5.52 1.04 -17.33
N TYR A 377 -6.05 0.34 -16.33
CA TYR A 377 -6.72 0.99 -15.21
C TYR A 377 -5.75 1.64 -14.22
N THR A 378 -4.49 1.16 -14.15
CA THR A 378 -3.51 1.71 -13.20
C THR A 378 -3.20 3.18 -13.47
N GLY A 379 -3.62 3.66 -14.63
CA GLY A 379 -3.29 5.00 -15.09
C GLY A 379 -1.79 5.12 -15.41
N SER A 380 -1.41 6.30 -15.83
CA SER A 380 0.00 6.65 -15.89
C SER A 380 0.33 7.57 -14.72
N LEU A 381 0.84 6.98 -13.66
CA LEU A 381 1.20 7.65 -12.42
C LEU A 381 2.04 8.92 -12.68
N LEU A 382 3.01 8.83 -13.57
CA LEU A 382 3.89 9.95 -13.90
C LEU A 382 3.17 10.99 -14.78
N LEU A 383 2.49 10.57 -15.87
CA LEU A 383 1.78 11.54 -16.73
C LEU A 383 0.70 12.27 -15.94
N GLU A 384 -0.10 11.55 -15.15
CA GLU A 384 -1.16 12.17 -14.36
C GLU A 384 -0.61 13.19 -13.37
N SER A 385 0.47 12.84 -12.65
CA SER A 385 1.08 13.73 -11.66
C SER A 385 1.75 14.94 -12.29
N PHE A 386 2.48 14.78 -13.39
CA PHE A 386 3.20 15.88 -14.03
C PHE A 386 2.27 16.82 -14.80
N PHE A 387 1.18 16.32 -15.38
CA PHE A 387 0.22 17.13 -16.13
C PHE A 387 -1.00 17.59 -15.32
N GLY A 388 -1.11 17.19 -14.04
CA GLY A 388 -2.22 17.57 -13.17
C GLY A 388 -3.55 16.95 -13.57
N ILE A 389 -3.52 15.75 -14.13
CA ILE A 389 -4.73 15.00 -14.48
C ILE A 389 -5.25 14.32 -13.21
N PRO A 390 -6.52 14.54 -12.80
CA PRO A 390 -7.08 14.02 -11.56
C PRO A 390 -7.46 12.53 -11.67
N GLY A 391 -6.47 11.68 -12.01
CA GLY A 391 -6.64 10.26 -12.20
C GLY A 391 -6.23 9.43 -10.98
N LEU A 392 -6.32 8.09 -11.10
CA LEU A 392 -5.99 7.13 -10.04
C LEU A 392 -4.48 7.13 -9.71
N GLY A 393 -3.63 7.30 -10.72
CA GLY A 393 -2.20 7.38 -10.53
C GLY A 393 -1.80 8.61 -9.72
N GLY A 394 -2.30 9.79 -10.11
CA GLY A 394 -2.08 11.04 -9.38
C GLY A 394 -2.64 10.99 -7.95
N LEU A 395 -3.83 10.40 -7.78
CA LEU A 395 -4.42 10.16 -6.46
C LEU A 395 -3.53 9.29 -5.58
N SER A 396 -2.93 8.24 -6.15
CA SER A 396 -2.00 7.34 -5.43
C SER A 396 -0.76 8.08 -4.93
N VAL A 397 -0.14 8.90 -5.79
CA VAL A 397 1.05 9.70 -5.40
C VAL A 397 0.71 10.68 -4.28
N ASN A 398 -0.41 11.39 -4.42
CA ASN A 398 -0.83 12.34 -3.40
C ASN A 398 -1.12 11.66 -2.06
N ALA A 399 -1.79 10.50 -2.08
CA ALA A 399 -2.09 9.72 -0.89
C ALA A 399 -0.82 9.20 -0.19
N ILE A 400 0.19 8.76 -0.95
CA ILE A 400 1.48 8.33 -0.38
C ILE A 400 2.20 9.53 0.25
N ASN A 401 2.27 10.67 -0.43
CA ASN A 401 2.93 11.87 0.07
C ASN A 401 2.28 12.45 1.32
N SER A 402 0.94 12.34 1.43
CA SER A 402 0.17 12.79 2.61
C SER A 402 0.02 11.72 3.69
N ALA A 403 0.64 10.54 3.53
CA ALA A 403 0.50 9.38 4.40
C ALA A 403 -0.98 8.97 4.64
N ASP A 404 -1.84 9.15 3.63
CA ASP A 404 -3.27 8.82 3.69
C ASP A 404 -3.49 7.32 3.42
N VAL A 405 -3.38 6.54 4.49
CA VAL A 405 -3.41 5.07 4.44
C VAL A 405 -4.72 4.54 3.86
N ASP A 406 -5.86 5.17 4.13
CA ASP A 406 -7.17 4.70 3.66
C ASP A 406 -7.31 4.87 2.14
N VAL A 407 -6.82 6.00 1.59
CA VAL A 407 -6.81 6.21 0.15
C VAL A 407 -5.87 5.22 -0.54
N VAL A 408 -4.66 5.00 0.00
CA VAL A 408 -3.71 4.01 -0.57
C VAL A 408 -4.31 2.61 -0.57
N ARG A 409 -4.93 2.19 0.55
CA ARG A 409 -5.66 0.90 0.63
C ARG A 409 -6.77 0.80 -0.42
N GLY A 410 -7.58 1.85 -0.54
CA GLY A 410 -8.66 1.91 -1.51
C GLY A 410 -8.17 1.78 -2.95
N VAL A 411 -7.09 2.49 -3.32
CA VAL A 411 -6.48 2.40 -4.66
C VAL A 411 -5.98 0.99 -4.94
N VAL A 412 -5.25 0.36 -4.01
CA VAL A 412 -4.73 -1.01 -4.19
C VAL A 412 -5.86 -2.01 -4.35
N LEU A 413 -6.91 -1.90 -3.54
CA LEU A 413 -8.04 -2.82 -3.57
C LEU A 413 -8.87 -2.69 -4.86
N VAL A 414 -9.26 -1.46 -5.22
CA VAL A 414 -9.99 -1.20 -6.47
C VAL A 414 -9.12 -1.57 -7.67
N GLY A 415 -7.83 -1.28 -7.59
CA GLY A 415 -6.85 -1.71 -8.57
C GLY A 415 -6.85 -3.22 -8.77
N ALA A 416 -6.82 -3.99 -7.71
CA ALA A 416 -6.87 -5.45 -7.78
C ALA A 416 -8.18 -5.97 -8.42
N ILE A 417 -9.32 -5.37 -8.06
CA ILE A 417 -10.62 -5.72 -8.67
C ILE A 417 -10.63 -5.44 -10.16
N LEU A 418 -10.17 -4.24 -10.57
CA LEU A 418 -10.11 -3.85 -11.97
C LEU A 418 -9.12 -4.70 -12.76
N TYR A 419 -7.97 -5.04 -12.17
CA TYR A 419 -7.00 -5.97 -12.76
C TYR A 419 -7.63 -7.34 -13.03
N MET A 420 -8.35 -7.90 -12.06
CA MET A 420 -9.03 -9.18 -12.24
C MET A 420 -10.13 -9.12 -13.30
N ALA A 421 -10.92 -8.05 -13.31
CA ALA A 421 -11.93 -7.85 -14.34
C ALA A 421 -11.31 -7.75 -15.74
N ALA A 422 -10.23 -6.98 -15.89
CA ALA A 422 -9.50 -6.86 -17.14
C ALA A 422 -8.82 -8.18 -17.56
N SER A 423 -8.30 -8.97 -16.60
CA SER A 423 -7.76 -10.31 -16.88
C SER A 423 -8.82 -11.27 -17.40
N LEU A 424 -10.06 -11.19 -16.84
CA LEU A 424 -11.18 -11.96 -17.38
C LEU A 424 -11.50 -11.59 -18.83
N VAL A 425 -11.53 -10.29 -19.12
CA VAL A 425 -11.71 -9.79 -20.48
C VAL A 425 -10.59 -10.29 -21.38
N SER A 426 -9.35 -10.29 -20.90
CA SER A 426 -8.20 -10.84 -21.62
C SER A 426 -8.38 -12.33 -21.94
N ASP A 427 -8.77 -13.15 -20.96
CA ASP A 427 -9.02 -14.58 -21.18
C ASP A 427 -10.13 -14.82 -22.20
N LEU A 428 -11.19 -14.00 -22.18
CA LEU A 428 -12.27 -14.06 -23.16
C LEU A 428 -11.79 -13.67 -24.57
N CYS A 429 -10.99 -12.62 -24.69
CA CYS A 429 -10.38 -12.20 -25.94
C CYS A 429 -9.46 -13.28 -26.51
N TYR A 430 -8.67 -13.95 -25.66
CA TYR A 430 -7.85 -15.09 -26.09
C TYR A 430 -8.69 -16.20 -26.70
N ALA A 431 -9.79 -16.60 -26.05
CA ALA A 431 -10.67 -17.65 -26.55
C ALA A 431 -11.34 -17.29 -27.87
N LEU A 432 -11.55 -15.98 -28.13
CA LEU A 432 -12.12 -15.49 -29.41
C LEU A 432 -11.08 -15.46 -30.55
N VAL A 433 -9.82 -15.15 -30.22
CA VAL A 433 -8.74 -14.98 -31.20
C VAL A 433 -8.08 -16.32 -31.56
N ASP A 434 -7.89 -17.20 -30.59
CA ASP A 434 -7.29 -18.52 -30.79
C ASP A 434 -8.31 -19.64 -30.48
N PRO A 435 -8.96 -20.25 -31.49
CA PRO A 435 -9.94 -21.32 -31.29
C PRO A 435 -9.33 -22.61 -30.70
N ARG A 436 -8.01 -22.67 -30.56
CA ARG A 436 -7.31 -23.83 -29.93
C ARG A 436 -7.31 -23.73 -28.40
N VAL A 437 -7.56 -22.54 -27.87
CA VAL A 437 -7.63 -22.29 -26.42
C VAL A 437 -9.02 -22.66 -25.91
N LYS A 438 -9.12 -23.76 -25.16
CA LYS A 438 -10.35 -24.11 -24.43
C LYS A 438 -10.34 -23.41 -23.07
N LEU A 439 -11.34 -22.58 -22.81
CA LEU A 439 -11.59 -22.03 -21.47
C LEU A 439 -11.88 -23.20 -20.53
N ARG A 440 -10.99 -23.45 -19.56
CA ARG A 440 -11.16 -24.39 -18.45
C ARG A 440 -11.57 -23.66 -17.17
#